data_9006d7dd7b7a31f16dca52cf6da68d50
#
_entry.id   9006d7dd7b7a31f16dca52cf6da68d50
#
_cell.length_a   1.000
_cell.length_b   1.000
_cell.length_c   1.000
_cell.angle_alpha   90.00
_cell.angle_beta   90.00
_cell.angle_gamma   90.00
#
_symmetry.space_group_name_H-M   'P 1'
#
loop_
_entity.id
_entity.type
_entity.pdbx_description
1 polymer ?
#
loop_
_entity_poly.entity_id
_entity_poly.type
_entity_poly.pdbx_seq_one_letter_code
_entity_poly.pdbx_strand_id
1 'polypeptide(L)'
;PSKVNPSHAPKGESTLCLSCKAAYHFSTDWDRKIKDELSQHLIHKASAFIPNLEKRIVVRIETTPKTIERWTRNRWGAAYGWAQIPRQSGIYRLPRIAPIPNLYLTGHWTSPGGGISGVVASGELTADAVLSRFEKGE
;
A
#
# COMPACT_ATOMS: atom_id res chain seq x y z
N PRO A 1 15.25 -2.07 -1.00
CA PRO A 1 15.05 -1.84 -2.44
C PRO A 1 16.35 -1.77 -3.22
N SER A 2 17.36 -1.00 -2.78
CA SER A 2 18.64 -0.83 -3.49
C SER A 2 19.50 -2.09 -3.63
N LYS A 3 19.30 -3.12 -2.79
CA LYS A 3 19.93 -4.44 -2.98
C LYS A 3 19.40 -5.18 -4.22
N VAL A 4 18.17 -4.92 -4.61
CA VAL A 4 17.53 -5.54 -5.79
C VAL A 4 17.79 -4.70 -7.03
N ASN A 5 17.67 -3.37 -6.89
CA ASN A 5 17.96 -2.42 -7.96
C ASN A 5 18.89 -1.32 -7.44
N PRO A 6 20.17 -1.33 -7.82
CA PRO A 6 21.13 -0.33 -7.36
C PRO A 6 20.79 1.12 -7.73
N SER A 7 19.96 1.35 -8.76
CA SER A 7 19.52 2.71 -9.13
C SER A 7 18.62 3.40 -8.09
N HIS A 8 18.16 2.66 -7.08
CA HIS A 8 17.33 3.20 -6.00
C HIS A 8 18.14 3.89 -4.89
N ALA A 9 19.44 3.99 -5.00
CA ALA A 9 20.28 4.76 -4.10
C ALA A 9 21.50 5.35 -4.83
N PRO A 10 22.07 6.46 -4.38
CA PRO A 10 23.37 6.94 -4.84
C PRO A 10 24.47 5.90 -4.61
N LYS A 11 25.58 6.03 -5.33
CA LYS A 11 26.73 5.12 -5.18
C LYS A 11 27.26 5.15 -3.74
N GLY A 12 27.39 3.99 -3.13
CA GLY A 12 27.84 3.84 -1.74
C GLY A 12 26.76 3.98 -0.69
N GLU A 13 25.52 4.28 -1.09
CA GLU A 13 24.37 4.39 -0.21
C GLU A 13 23.39 3.20 -0.39
N SER A 14 22.41 3.14 0.48
CA SER A 14 21.37 2.11 0.42
C SER A 14 20.03 2.66 0.89
N THR A 15 18.95 2.16 0.32
CA THR A 15 17.59 2.44 0.79
C THR A 15 17.10 1.32 1.71
N LEU A 16 16.48 1.72 2.82
CA LEU A 16 15.84 0.83 3.78
C LEU A 16 14.38 1.25 3.95
N CYS A 17 13.47 0.29 3.92
CA CYS A 17 12.07 0.51 4.25
C CYS A 17 11.75 -0.25 5.54
N LEU A 18 11.31 0.48 6.55
CA LEU A 18 10.78 -0.07 7.80
C LEU A 18 9.28 0.15 7.82
N SER A 19 8.51 -0.88 8.11
CA SER A 19 7.05 -0.79 8.14
C SER A 19 6.45 -1.50 9.35
N CYS A 20 5.37 -0.93 9.87
CA CYS A 20 4.54 -1.57 10.88
C CYS A 20 3.06 -1.29 10.59
N LYS A 21 2.18 -2.09 11.18
CA LYS A 21 0.74 -1.81 11.15
C LYS A 21 0.44 -0.66 12.11
N ALA A 22 -0.37 0.29 11.66
CA ALA A 22 -0.81 1.43 12.46
C ALA A 22 -2.28 1.71 12.21
N ALA A 23 -3.04 1.97 13.28
CA ALA A 23 -4.43 2.39 13.16
C ALA A 23 -4.52 3.84 12.70
N TYR A 24 -5.52 4.17 11.88
CA TYR A 24 -5.77 5.56 11.47
C TYR A 24 -6.10 6.45 12.67
N HIS A 25 -7.01 5.98 13.52
CA HIS A 25 -7.33 6.59 14.79
C HIS A 25 -6.41 6.04 15.88
N PHE A 26 -5.17 6.44 15.85
CA PHE A 26 -4.28 6.26 16.99
C PHE A 26 -4.72 7.21 18.10
N SER A 27 -4.39 6.93 19.38
CA SER A 27 -4.90 7.67 20.57
C SER A 27 -4.78 9.19 20.51
N THR A 28 -3.94 9.71 19.65
CA THR A 28 -3.73 11.13 19.35
C THR A 28 -3.66 11.33 17.85
N ASP A 29 -3.62 12.56 17.40
CA ASP A 29 -3.44 12.88 15.99
C ASP A 29 -2.03 12.49 15.52
N TRP A 30 -1.89 12.17 14.22
CA TRP A 30 -0.61 11.90 13.57
C TRP A 30 0.21 13.19 13.38
N ASP A 31 0.52 13.87 14.49
CA ASP A 31 1.35 15.05 14.50
C ASP A 31 2.84 14.72 14.26
N ARG A 32 3.66 15.76 14.20
CA ARG A 32 5.09 15.61 13.97
C ARG A 32 5.78 14.83 15.09
N LYS A 33 5.38 15.03 16.34
CA LYS A 33 5.97 14.38 17.51
C LYS A 33 5.76 12.88 17.47
N ILE A 34 4.51 12.44 17.25
CA ILE A 34 4.18 11.00 17.17
C ILE A 34 4.87 10.31 16.00
N LYS A 35 4.96 10.98 14.83
CA LYS A 35 5.72 10.46 13.69
C LYS A 35 7.17 10.22 14.06
N ASP A 36 7.80 11.21 14.70
CA ASP A 36 9.21 11.13 15.10
C ASP A 36 9.42 10.02 16.13
N GLU A 37 8.62 9.94 17.17
CA GLU A 37 8.71 8.91 18.21
C GLU A 37 8.58 7.49 17.64
N LEU A 38 7.58 7.24 16.78
CA LEU A 38 7.38 5.94 16.15
C LEU A 38 8.50 5.59 15.17
N SER A 39 8.97 6.57 14.41
CA SER A 39 10.09 6.42 13.50
C SER A 39 11.38 6.05 14.26
N GLN A 40 11.70 6.76 15.33
CA GLN A 40 12.83 6.44 16.21
C GLN A 40 12.71 5.04 16.81
N HIS A 41 11.52 4.67 17.27
CA HIS A 41 11.29 3.33 17.80
C HIS A 41 11.55 2.23 16.76
N LEU A 42 11.09 2.41 15.52
CA LEU A 42 11.34 1.46 14.43
C LEU A 42 12.82 1.39 14.07
N ILE A 43 13.51 2.52 14.01
CA ILE A 43 14.95 2.59 13.74
C ILE A 43 15.73 1.89 14.86
N HIS A 44 15.39 2.16 16.11
CA HIS A 44 16.01 1.52 17.27
C HIS A 44 15.88 -0.01 17.21
N LYS A 45 14.67 -0.51 16.92
CA LYS A 45 14.45 -1.95 16.74
C LYS A 45 15.26 -2.53 15.57
N ALA A 46 15.37 -1.82 14.46
CA ALA A 46 16.15 -2.25 13.29
C ALA A 46 17.65 -2.23 13.57
N SER A 47 18.12 -1.37 14.47
CA SER A 47 19.54 -1.29 14.89
C SER A 47 20.05 -2.55 15.56
N ALA A 48 19.16 -3.39 16.10
CA ALA A 48 19.52 -4.71 16.61
C ALA A 48 20.03 -5.66 15.50
N PHE A 49 19.61 -5.43 14.25
CA PHE A 49 19.99 -6.25 13.10
C PHE A 49 20.98 -5.53 12.17
N ILE A 50 21.04 -4.21 12.23
CA ILE A 50 21.89 -3.37 11.36
C ILE A 50 22.76 -2.48 12.25
N PRO A 51 24.02 -2.89 12.52
CA PRO A 51 24.91 -2.12 13.39
C PRO A 51 25.09 -0.67 12.90
N ASN A 52 25.04 0.25 13.86
CA ASN A 52 25.21 1.69 13.62
C ASN A 52 24.18 2.33 12.65
N LEU A 53 22.99 1.73 12.51
CA LEU A 53 21.95 2.23 11.60
C LEU A 53 21.64 3.70 11.85
N GLU A 54 21.38 4.09 13.09
CA GLU A 54 21.00 5.47 13.45
C GLU A 54 22.02 6.52 12.97
N LYS A 55 23.32 6.19 13.07
CA LYS A 55 24.41 7.08 12.67
C LYS A 55 24.61 7.16 11.15
N ARG A 56 23.99 6.24 10.39
CA ARG A 56 24.13 6.15 8.93
C ARG A 56 22.93 6.70 8.16
N ILE A 57 21.90 7.15 8.86
CA ILE A 57 20.71 7.72 8.20
C ILE A 57 21.02 9.13 7.74
N VAL A 58 21.04 9.34 6.43
CA VAL A 58 21.21 10.63 5.78
C VAL A 58 19.88 11.31 5.50
N VAL A 59 18.88 10.52 5.06
CA VAL A 59 17.52 10.98 4.76
C VAL A 59 16.51 10.06 5.42
N ARG A 60 15.48 10.64 6.04
CA ARG A 60 14.37 9.92 6.65
C ARG A 60 13.04 10.49 6.16
N ILE A 61 12.17 9.62 5.66
CA ILE A 61 10.82 9.97 5.20
C ILE A 61 9.82 9.09 5.95
N GLU A 62 8.85 9.72 6.59
CA GLU A 62 7.81 9.05 7.36
C GLU A 62 6.47 9.10 6.63
N THR A 63 5.85 7.93 6.50
CA THR A 63 4.52 7.77 5.93
C THR A 63 3.57 7.23 7.01
N THR A 64 2.44 7.86 7.19
CA THR A 64 1.40 7.50 8.16
C THR A 64 0.09 7.18 7.44
N PRO A 65 -0.92 6.61 8.12
CA PRO A 65 -2.25 6.46 7.53
C PRO A 65 -2.83 7.77 6.97
N LYS A 66 -2.63 8.91 7.63
CA LYS A 66 -3.03 10.22 7.11
C LYS A 66 -2.26 10.64 5.86
N THR A 67 -0.99 10.27 5.76
CA THR A 67 -0.21 10.50 4.55
C THR A 67 -0.80 9.70 3.38
N ILE A 68 -1.14 8.44 3.61
CA ILE A 68 -1.77 7.58 2.59
C ILE A 68 -3.11 8.17 2.17
N GLU A 69 -3.99 8.54 3.10
CA GLU A 69 -5.28 9.16 2.78
C GLU A 69 -5.13 10.45 1.97
N ARG A 70 -4.19 11.32 2.35
CA ARG A 70 -3.93 12.57 1.64
C ARG A 70 -3.55 12.34 0.17
N TRP A 71 -2.72 11.36 -0.09
CA TRP A 71 -2.20 11.10 -1.44
C TRP A 71 -3.12 10.24 -2.31
N THR A 72 -3.80 9.27 -1.69
CA THR A 72 -4.61 8.29 -2.43
C THR A 72 -6.10 8.57 -2.37
N ARG A 73 -6.55 9.40 -1.44
CA ARG A 73 -7.96 9.62 -1.08
C ARG A 73 -8.66 8.37 -0.53
N ASN A 74 -7.90 7.33 -0.23
CA ASN A 74 -8.44 6.14 0.42
C ASN A 74 -8.82 6.47 1.86
N ARG A 75 -10.09 6.30 2.18
CA ARG A 75 -10.63 6.58 3.50
C ARG A 75 -9.82 5.89 4.58
N TRP A 76 -9.47 6.64 5.63
CA TRP A 76 -8.67 6.19 6.78
C TRP A 76 -7.29 5.62 6.39
N GLY A 77 -6.74 6.07 5.27
CA GLY A 77 -5.43 5.63 4.82
C GLY A 77 -5.36 4.14 4.50
N ALA A 78 -6.46 3.55 4.01
CA ALA A 78 -6.51 2.14 3.66
C ALA A 78 -5.49 1.82 2.56
N ALA A 79 -4.42 1.11 2.92
CA ALA A 79 -3.34 0.77 1.99
C ALA A 79 -3.65 -0.46 1.13
N TYR A 80 -4.60 -1.31 1.57
CA TYR A 80 -4.94 -2.59 0.94
C TYR A 80 -6.43 -2.74 0.59
N GLY A 81 -7.19 -1.64 0.60
CA GLY A 81 -8.64 -1.66 0.39
C GLY A 81 -9.40 -2.16 1.61
N TRP A 82 -10.41 -3.00 1.38
CA TRP A 82 -11.23 -3.58 2.44
C TRP A 82 -10.42 -4.45 3.40
N ALA A 83 -10.85 -4.52 4.66
CA ALA A 83 -10.25 -5.41 5.64
C ALA A 83 -10.27 -6.87 5.17
N GLN A 84 -9.21 -7.61 5.44
CA GLN A 84 -9.09 -9.03 5.06
C GLN A 84 -9.81 -9.92 6.11
N ILE A 85 -11.12 -9.74 6.22
CA ILE A 85 -12.01 -10.57 7.04
C ILE A 85 -12.86 -11.45 6.12
N PRO A 86 -13.42 -12.59 6.60
CA PRO A 86 -14.16 -13.53 5.75
C PRO A 86 -15.26 -12.89 4.90
N ARG A 87 -16.01 -11.93 5.47
CA ARG A 87 -17.11 -11.24 4.77
C ARG A 87 -16.64 -10.16 3.76
N GLN A 88 -15.35 -9.90 3.63
CA GLN A 88 -14.78 -8.88 2.75
C GLN A 88 -13.61 -9.43 1.93
N SER A 89 -13.51 -10.76 1.81
CA SER A 89 -12.42 -11.43 1.10
C SER A 89 -12.95 -12.39 0.05
N GLY A 90 -12.15 -12.71 -0.94
CA GLY A 90 -12.49 -13.65 -2.00
C GLY A 90 -13.76 -13.23 -2.75
N ILE A 91 -14.73 -14.12 -2.81
CA ILE A 91 -16.01 -13.92 -3.52
C ILE A 91 -16.89 -12.81 -2.94
N TYR A 92 -16.65 -12.39 -1.70
CA TYR A 92 -17.39 -11.31 -1.04
C TYR A 92 -16.82 -9.92 -1.32
N ARG A 93 -15.74 -9.82 -2.11
CA ARG A 93 -15.26 -8.52 -2.58
C ARG A 93 -16.14 -7.99 -3.71
N LEU A 94 -16.11 -6.68 -3.91
CA LEU A 94 -16.79 -6.06 -5.03
C LEU A 94 -16.36 -6.73 -6.35
N PRO A 95 -17.29 -7.13 -7.20
CA PRO A 95 -16.98 -7.73 -8.48
C PRO A 95 -16.36 -6.70 -9.42
N ARG A 96 -15.58 -7.16 -10.40
CA ARG A 96 -14.98 -6.28 -11.42
C ARG A 96 -16.01 -5.70 -12.39
N ILE A 97 -17.09 -6.43 -12.64
CA ILE A 97 -18.22 -5.96 -13.47
C ILE A 97 -19.28 -5.46 -12.51
N ALA A 98 -19.57 -4.17 -12.55
CA ALA A 98 -20.61 -3.56 -11.74
C ALA A 98 -22.01 -3.88 -12.30
N PRO A 99 -23.07 -3.82 -11.47
CA PRO A 99 -24.44 -3.96 -11.96
C PRO A 99 -24.92 -2.77 -12.82
N ILE A 100 -24.08 -1.79 -13.06
CA ILE A 100 -24.33 -0.62 -13.90
C ILE A 100 -23.70 -0.89 -15.28
N PRO A 101 -24.45 -0.76 -16.38
CA PRO A 101 -23.92 -0.98 -17.72
C PRO A 101 -22.66 -0.14 -18.00
N ASN A 102 -21.64 -0.77 -18.60
CA ASN A 102 -20.35 -0.16 -18.96
C ASN A 102 -19.50 0.34 -17.78
N LEU A 103 -19.82 -0.04 -16.55
CA LEU A 103 -19.01 0.29 -15.39
C LEU A 103 -18.20 -0.93 -14.94
N TYR A 104 -16.89 -0.75 -14.93
CA TYR A 104 -15.92 -1.75 -14.49
C TYR A 104 -15.13 -1.20 -13.31
N LEU A 105 -14.80 -2.08 -12.37
CA LEU A 105 -14.05 -1.78 -11.16
C LEU A 105 -12.72 -2.50 -11.18
N THR A 106 -11.64 -1.80 -10.83
CA THR A 106 -10.30 -2.38 -10.73
C THR A 106 -9.56 -1.85 -9.52
N GLY A 107 -8.51 -2.55 -9.09
CA GLY A 107 -7.66 -2.14 -7.99
C GLY A 107 -7.94 -2.86 -6.67
N HIS A 108 -7.41 -2.33 -5.58
CA HIS A 108 -7.41 -3.02 -4.29
C HIS A 108 -8.77 -3.06 -3.56
N TRP A 109 -9.76 -2.30 -4.02
CA TRP A 109 -11.12 -2.32 -3.45
C TRP A 109 -12.00 -3.43 -4.04
N THR A 110 -11.62 -4.00 -5.17
CA THR A 110 -12.34 -5.06 -5.88
C THR A 110 -11.59 -6.41 -5.81
N SER A 111 -12.18 -7.45 -6.39
CA SER A 111 -11.56 -8.78 -6.53
C SER A 111 -10.39 -8.72 -7.55
N PRO A 112 -9.26 -9.43 -7.29
CA PRO A 112 -8.98 -10.35 -6.18
C PRO A 112 -8.54 -9.66 -4.88
N GLY A 113 -8.21 -8.38 -4.87
CA GLY A 113 -7.95 -7.64 -3.64
C GLY A 113 -6.60 -6.97 -3.54
N GLY A 114 -6.23 -6.59 -2.32
CA GLY A 114 -5.08 -5.75 -2.02
C GLY A 114 -3.72 -6.43 -2.19
N GLY A 115 -2.69 -5.59 -2.19
CA GLY A 115 -1.31 -5.96 -2.48
C GLY A 115 -0.96 -5.78 -3.95
N ILE A 116 0.32 -5.61 -4.25
CA ILE A 116 0.79 -5.28 -5.61
C ILE A 116 0.34 -6.34 -6.63
N SER A 117 0.58 -7.62 -6.35
CA SER A 117 0.18 -8.72 -7.23
C SER A 117 -1.34 -8.79 -7.43
N GLY A 118 -2.12 -8.60 -6.36
CA GLY A 118 -3.59 -8.57 -6.44
C GLY A 118 -4.12 -7.42 -7.28
N VAL A 119 -3.49 -6.24 -7.19
CA VAL A 119 -3.90 -5.06 -7.96
C VAL A 119 -3.55 -5.20 -9.43
N VAL A 120 -2.38 -5.76 -9.76
CA VAL A 120 -1.99 -6.07 -11.14
C VAL A 120 -2.95 -7.07 -11.76
N ALA A 121 -3.21 -8.19 -11.09
CA ALA A 121 -4.20 -9.18 -11.53
C ALA A 121 -5.61 -8.60 -11.70
N SER A 122 -6.02 -7.68 -10.81
CA SER A 122 -7.30 -6.97 -10.94
C SER A 122 -7.37 -6.17 -12.23
N GLY A 123 -6.28 -5.48 -12.60
CA GLY A 123 -6.16 -4.72 -13.84
C GLY A 123 -6.30 -5.61 -15.08
N GLU A 124 -5.52 -6.70 -15.13
CA GLU A 124 -5.54 -7.70 -16.21
C GLU A 124 -6.93 -8.29 -16.40
N LEU A 125 -7.51 -8.84 -15.34
CA LEU A 125 -8.84 -9.44 -15.38
C LEU A 125 -9.96 -8.45 -15.75
N THR A 126 -9.78 -7.18 -15.44
CA THR A 126 -10.74 -6.15 -15.84
C THR A 126 -10.59 -5.79 -17.31
N ALA A 127 -9.36 -5.70 -17.81
CA ALA A 127 -9.11 -5.48 -19.24
C ALA A 127 -9.69 -6.61 -20.09
N ASP A 128 -9.48 -7.87 -19.71
CA ASP A 128 -10.06 -9.03 -20.39
C ASP A 128 -11.59 -8.98 -20.41
N ALA A 129 -12.22 -8.58 -19.30
CA ALA A 129 -13.67 -8.46 -19.23
C ALA A 129 -14.20 -7.36 -20.19
N VAL A 130 -13.49 -6.25 -20.33
CA VAL A 130 -13.81 -5.18 -21.27
C VAL A 130 -13.67 -5.68 -22.71
N LEU A 131 -12.53 -6.27 -23.04
CA LEU A 131 -12.23 -6.75 -24.42
C LEU A 131 -13.23 -7.81 -24.88
N SER A 132 -13.52 -8.80 -24.01
CA SER A 132 -14.48 -9.86 -24.31
C SER A 132 -15.89 -9.33 -24.63
N ARG A 133 -16.26 -8.17 -24.10
CA ARG A 133 -17.55 -7.55 -24.39
C ARG A 133 -17.54 -6.88 -25.77
N PHE A 134 -16.46 -6.18 -26.11
CA PHE A 134 -16.31 -5.58 -27.44
C PHE A 134 -16.32 -6.64 -28.55
N GLU A 135 -15.67 -7.82 -28.32
CA GLU A 135 -15.67 -8.93 -29.28
C GLU A 135 -17.04 -9.52 -29.51
N LYS A 136 -17.92 -9.48 -28.51
CA LYS A 136 -19.32 -9.97 -28.61
C LYS A 136 -20.29 -8.96 -29.19
N GLY A 137 -19.85 -7.73 -29.45
CA GLY A 137 -20.69 -6.67 -30.01
C GLY A 137 -21.78 -6.14 -29.08
N GLU A 138 -21.56 -6.27 -27.75
CA GLU A 138 -22.50 -5.82 -26.71
C GLU A 138 -22.15 -4.41 -26.19
#